data_8b57294bf56c528884d754876781fa95
#
_entry.id   8b57294bf56c528884d754876781fa95
#
_cell.length_a   1.000
_cell.length_b   1.000
_cell.length_c   1.000
_cell.angle_alpha   90.00
_cell.angle_beta   90.00
_cell.angle_gamma   90.00
#
_symmetry.space_group_name_H-M   'P 1'
#
loop_
_entity.id
_entity.type
_entity.pdbx_description
1 polymer ?
#
loop_
_entity_poly.entity_id
_entity_poly.type
_entity_poly.pdbx_seq_one_letter_code
_entity_poly.pdbx_strand_id
1 'polypeptide(L)'
;IADKQAAAAVGQGLLMEEYTKNLMAYQIPCAQILLNRSDFEDRRRYKNIFGSLSVLLGRGAIPIINENDTIAIEELKVGDNDTLSAQVAAMLHASLLILLTDIDGLYTANPKSDPNARHIDVVNEITPELTAAAGGAGSGNGTGGMTTKLSAASLATRAGVPVLICSSAEENNIVRAVKGTAKGTYFTASGHNMKTRLQWMAFYAPSAGNLYVDEGAAEALAVQAKSLLPKGIVAVEGDFKKGDVVSVFRRGSHEYLGKGIVNYDRPDLQKIMNESTSHTEAINRDNWIGAE
;
A
#
# COMPACT_ATOMS: atom_id res chain seq x y z
N ILE A 1 16.40 12.71 -18.37
CA ILE A 1 15.50 11.58 -18.12
C ILE A 1 16.06 10.34 -18.84
N ALA A 2 16.21 10.34 -20.17
CA ALA A 2 16.66 9.20 -20.96
C ALA A 2 18.01 8.61 -20.49
N ASP A 3 18.96 9.46 -20.09
CA ASP A 3 20.27 9.00 -19.58
C ASP A 3 20.12 8.23 -18.24
N LYS A 4 19.23 8.68 -17.36
CA LYS A 4 18.94 7.99 -16.10
C LYS A 4 18.26 6.65 -16.36
N GLN A 5 17.31 6.61 -17.28
CA GLN A 5 16.61 5.37 -17.69
C GLN A 5 17.58 4.36 -18.31
N ALA A 6 18.48 4.83 -19.18
CA ALA A 6 19.52 3.98 -19.77
C ALA A 6 20.49 3.44 -18.71
N ALA A 7 20.93 4.29 -17.78
CA ALA A 7 21.79 3.87 -16.66
C ALA A 7 21.07 2.84 -15.75
N ALA A 8 19.79 3.04 -15.45
CA ALA A 8 18.99 2.10 -14.69
C ALA A 8 18.87 0.73 -15.39
N ALA A 9 18.70 0.73 -16.73
CA ALA A 9 18.64 -0.51 -17.50
C ALA A 9 19.92 -1.34 -17.38
N VAL A 10 21.10 -0.70 -17.48
CA VAL A 10 22.40 -1.36 -17.30
C VAL A 10 22.59 -1.81 -15.85
N GLY A 11 22.31 -0.92 -14.89
CA GLY A 11 22.47 -1.20 -13.46
C GLY A 11 21.57 -2.34 -12.97
N GLN A 12 20.37 -2.45 -13.50
CA GLN A 12 19.44 -3.53 -13.15
C GLN A 12 19.98 -4.91 -13.57
N GLY A 13 20.63 -5.00 -14.73
CA GLY A 13 21.28 -6.24 -15.18
C GLY A 13 22.39 -6.67 -14.22
N LEU A 14 23.26 -5.74 -13.84
CA LEU A 14 24.37 -5.98 -12.89
C LEU A 14 23.84 -6.37 -11.49
N LEU A 15 22.80 -5.71 -11.04
CA LEU A 15 22.16 -6.03 -9.76
C LEU A 15 21.64 -7.47 -9.74
N MET A 16 20.96 -7.89 -10.81
CA MET A 16 20.43 -9.26 -10.89
C MET A 16 21.55 -10.31 -11.02
N GLU A 17 22.65 -9.99 -11.68
CA GLU A 17 23.83 -10.87 -11.73
C GLU A 17 24.37 -11.14 -10.32
N GLU A 18 24.54 -10.11 -9.50
CA GLU A 18 25.01 -10.25 -8.12
C GLU A 18 24.05 -11.07 -7.24
N TYR A 19 22.74 -10.82 -7.31
CA TYR A 19 21.77 -11.64 -6.58
C TYR A 19 21.79 -13.08 -7.05
N THR A 20 21.83 -13.33 -8.37
CA THR A 20 21.84 -14.68 -8.92
C THR A 20 23.10 -15.45 -8.48
N LYS A 21 24.27 -14.83 -8.57
CA LYS A 21 25.55 -15.42 -8.17
C LYS A 21 25.55 -15.82 -6.70
N ASN A 22 25.09 -14.92 -5.81
CA ASN A 22 25.11 -15.16 -4.37
C ASN A 22 24.06 -16.20 -3.95
N LEU A 23 22.86 -16.18 -4.50
CA LEU A 23 21.79 -17.13 -4.14
C LEU A 23 22.02 -18.52 -4.74
N MET A 24 22.57 -18.60 -5.94
CA MET A 24 22.88 -19.89 -6.58
C MET A 24 23.96 -20.71 -5.84
N ALA A 25 24.84 -20.03 -5.09
CA ALA A 25 25.77 -20.72 -4.19
C ALA A 25 25.07 -21.58 -3.14
N TYR A 26 23.82 -21.26 -2.81
CA TYR A 26 22.93 -21.99 -1.89
C TYR A 26 21.86 -22.80 -2.63
N GLN A 27 21.93 -22.91 -3.96
CA GLN A 27 20.91 -23.57 -4.80
C GLN A 27 19.51 -22.92 -4.69
N ILE A 28 19.46 -21.63 -4.42
CA ILE A 28 18.22 -20.86 -4.31
C ILE A 28 18.04 -20.05 -5.62
N PRO A 29 17.01 -20.37 -6.42
CA PRO A 29 16.72 -19.58 -7.61
C PRO A 29 16.17 -18.21 -7.22
N CYS A 30 16.54 -17.16 -7.97
CA CYS A 30 15.89 -15.85 -7.86
C CYS A 30 15.21 -15.47 -9.17
N ALA A 31 14.22 -14.58 -9.08
CA ALA A 31 13.47 -14.09 -10.22
C ALA A 31 13.35 -12.57 -10.18
N GLN A 32 13.61 -11.90 -11.30
CA GLN A 32 13.41 -10.46 -11.43
C GLN A 32 11.92 -10.14 -11.63
N ILE A 33 11.43 -9.16 -10.88
CA ILE A 33 10.10 -8.56 -11.06
C ILE A 33 10.27 -7.04 -11.06
N LEU A 34 9.86 -6.39 -12.14
CA LEU A 34 9.88 -4.94 -12.27
C LEU A 34 8.46 -4.40 -12.27
N LEU A 35 8.16 -3.47 -11.37
CA LEU A 35 6.82 -2.95 -11.13
C LEU A 35 6.78 -1.43 -11.22
N ASN A 36 5.61 -0.91 -11.62
CA ASN A 36 5.29 0.50 -11.57
C ASN A 36 4.03 0.73 -10.71
N ARG A 37 3.77 1.96 -10.35
CA ARG A 37 2.56 2.36 -9.62
C ARG A 37 1.27 1.89 -10.30
N SER A 38 1.17 2.06 -11.61
CA SER A 38 0.01 1.63 -12.41
C SER A 38 -0.29 0.13 -12.33
N ASP A 39 0.71 -0.69 -11.98
CA ASP A 39 0.53 -2.14 -11.85
C ASP A 39 -0.23 -2.51 -10.57
N PHE A 40 -0.16 -1.66 -9.54
CA PHE A 40 -0.97 -1.82 -8.33
C PHE A 40 -2.38 -1.24 -8.49
N GLU A 41 -2.55 -0.18 -9.25
CA GLU A 41 -3.83 0.50 -9.48
C GLU A 41 -4.77 -0.31 -10.37
N ASP A 42 -4.22 -1.01 -11.38
CA ASP A 42 -4.98 -1.88 -12.27
C ASP A 42 -5.25 -3.24 -11.62
N ARG A 43 -6.54 -3.56 -11.40
CA ARG A 43 -6.96 -4.79 -10.74
C ARG A 43 -6.48 -6.07 -11.43
N ARG A 44 -6.42 -6.07 -12.76
CA ARG A 44 -6.01 -7.24 -13.54
C ARG A 44 -4.51 -7.46 -13.41
N ARG A 45 -3.71 -6.38 -13.50
CA ARG A 45 -2.26 -6.42 -13.30
C ARG A 45 -1.93 -6.83 -11.87
N TYR A 46 -2.56 -6.20 -10.88
CA TYR A 46 -2.41 -6.56 -9.46
C TYR A 46 -2.62 -8.06 -9.22
N LYS A 47 -3.71 -8.63 -9.76
CA LYS A 47 -4.00 -10.07 -9.65
C LYS A 47 -2.94 -10.95 -10.33
N ASN A 48 -2.44 -10.53 -11.48
CA ASN A 48 -1.39 -11.27 -12.21
C ASN A 48 -0.06 -11.25 -11.43
N ILE A 49 0.33 -10.10 -10.87
CA ILE A 49 1.53 -9.96 -10.05
C ILE A 49 1.43 -10.85 -8.81
N PHE A 50 0.30 -10.76 -8.08
CA PHE A 50 0.06 -11.63 -6.93
C PHE A 50 0.20 -13.10 -7.27
N GLY A 51 -0.40 -13.55 -8.39
CA GLY A 51 -0.31 -14.93 -8.86
C GLY A 51 1.12 -15.36 -9.18
N SER A 52 1.87 -14.51 -9.90
CA SER A 52 3.26 -14.79 -10.25
C SER A 52 4.16 -14.87 -9.01
N LEU A 53 4.05 -13.91 -8.09
CA LEU A 53 4.82 -13.90 -6.85
C LEU A 53 4.49 -15.11 -5.97
N SER A 54 3.21 -15.47 -5.86
CA SER A 54 2.76 -16.63 -5.08
C SER A 54 3.34 -17.95 -5.62
N VAL A 55 3.39 -18.10 -6.95
CA VAL A 55 3.98 -19.29 -7.59
C VAL A 55 5.49 -19.35 -7.37
N LEU A 56 6.21 -18.22 -7.52
CA LEU A 56 7.65 -18.16 -7.28
C LEU A 56 7.99 -18.56 -5.84
N LEU A 57 7.33 -17.93 -4.87
CA LEU A 57 7.52 -18.23 -3.45
C LEU A 57 7.16 -19.68 -3.12
N GLY A 58 6.06 -20.20 -3.66
CA GLY A 58 5.65 -21.58 -3.47
C GLY A 58 6.63 -22.62 -4.06
N ARG A 59 7.47 -22.20 -5.01
CA ARG A 59 8.55 -23.02 -5.60
C ARG A 59 9.92 -22.79 -4.95
N GLY A 60 9.99 -21.98 -3.90
CA GLY A 60 11.23 -21.65 -3.19
C GLY A 60 12.15 -20.67 -3.93
N ALA A 61 11.63 -19.98 -4.95
CA ALA A 61 12.38 -18.90 -5.61
C ALA A 61 12.22 -17.60 -4.84
N ILE A 62 13.30 -16.79 -4.76
CA ILE A 62 13.28 -15.47 -4.14
C ILE A 62 13.00 -14.42 -5.23
N PRO A 63 11.85 -13.70 -5.18
CA PRO A 63 11.60 -12.59 -6.07
C PRO A 63 12.48 -11.39 -5.68
N ILE A 64 13.24 -10.88 -6.62
CA ILE A 64 13.99 -9.62 -6.51
C ILE A 64 13.15 -8.56 -7.23
N ILE A 65 12.57 -7.65 -6.45
CA ILE A 65 11.59 -6.68 -6.92
C ILE A 65 12.22 -5.30 -6.94
N ASN A 66 12.05 -4.57 -8.03
CA ASN A 66 12.48 -3.18 -8.15
C ASN A 66 11.47 -2.38 -8.99
N GLU A 67 11.60 -1.05 -8.97
CA GLU A 67 10.84 -0.19 -9.88
C GLU A 67 11.32 -0.39 -11.32
N ASN A 68 10.40 -0.31 -12.29
CA ASN A 68 10.76 -0.33 -13.71
C ASN A 68 11.19 1.07 -14.17
N ASP A 69 12.34 1.50 -13.70
CA ASP A 69 12.91 2.82 -13.97
C ASP A 69 13.15 3.10 -15.47
N THR A 70 13.20 2.06 -16.29
CA THR A 70 13.44 2.22 -17.74
C THR A 70 12.27 2.86 -18.48
N ILE A 71 11.07 2.71 -17.96
CA ILE A 71 9.83 3.25 -18.56
C ILE A 71 9.03 4.10 -17.56
N ALA A 72 9.53 4.28 -16.35
CA ALA A 72 8.85 5.11 -15.33
C ALA A 72 8.84 6.58 -15.78
N ILE A 73 7.65 7.19 -15.79
CA ILE A 73 7.47 8.63 -15.97
C ILE A 73 7.61 9.27 -14.58
N GLU A 74 8.36 10.38 -14.46
CA GLU A 74 8.65 11.00 -13.15
C GLU A 74 7.41 11.28 -12.30
N GLU A 75 6.29 11.58 -12.94
CA GLU A 75 4.99 11.84 -12.28
C GLU A 75 4.31 10.58 -11.74
N LEU A 76 4.73 9.39 -12.20
CA LEU A 76 4.15 8.08 -11.86
C LEU A 76 5.09 7.19 -11.07
N LYS A 77 6.23 7.71 -10.62
CA LYS A 77 7.14 6.94 -9.76
C LYS A 77 6.43 6.54 -8.47
N VAL A 78 6.71 5.31 -8.02
CA VAL A 78 6.22 4.81 -6.73
C VAL A 78 6.72 5.69 -5.56
N GLY A 79 7.72 6.53 -5.84
CA GLY A 79 8.29 7.49 -4.91
C GLY A 79 9.60 6.99 -4.32
N ASP A 80 9.65 5.75 -3.88
CA ASP A 80 10.84 5.08 -3.41
C ASP A 80 10.59 3.57 -3.22
N ASN A 81 11.69 2.81 -3.04
CA ASN A 81 11.61 1.39 -2.78
C ASN A 81 10.97 1.06 -1.41
N ASP A 82 10.90 2.01 -0.48
CA ASP A 82 10.22 1.81 0.81
C ASP A 82 8.72 1.62 0.56
N THR A 83 8.11 2.52 -0.23
CA THR A 83 6.69 2.42 -0.62
C THR A 83 6.41 1.15 -1.44
N LEU A 84 7.27 0.84 -2.42
CA LEU A 84 7.14 -0.38 -3.21
C LEU A 84 7.18 -1.64 -2.34
N SER A 85 8.12 -1.70 -1.39
CA SER A 85 8.25 -2.83 -0.47
C SER A 85 7.02 -3.00 0.43
N ALA A 86 6.46 -1.90 0.93
CA ALA A 86 5.24 -1.91 1.72
C ALA A 86 4.03 -2.39 0.90
N GLN A 87 3.91 -1.96 -0.36
CA GLN A 87 2.86 -2.39 -1.27
C GLN A 87 2.94 -3.90 -1.56
N VAL A 88 4.14 -4.41 -1.81
CA VAL A 88 4.37 -5.85 -2.05
C VAL A 88 4.12 -6.66 -0.78
N ALA A 89 4.61 -6.19 0.37
CA ALA A 89 4.39 -6.85 1.66
C ALA A 89 2.90 -6.95 2.00
N ALA A 90 2.16 -5.86 1.78
CA ALA A 90 0.71 -5.83 1.94
C ALA A 90 0.02 -6.80 0.97
N MET A 91 0.36 -6.77 -0.33
CA MET A 91 -0.20 -7.64 -1.37
C MET A 91 -0.04 -9.12 -1.02
N LEU A 92 1.13 -9.51 -0.50
CA LEU A 92 1.47 -10.90 -0.17
C LEU A 92 1.07 -11.32 1.26
N HIS A 93 0.48 -10.41 2.04
CA HIS A 93 0.21 -10.63 3.47
C HIS A 93 1.47 -11.12 4.20
N ALA A 94 2.58 -10.43 4.00
CA ALA A 94 3.86 -10.79 4.59
C ALA A 94 3.78 -10.82 6.13
N SER A 95 4.52 -11.74 6.75
CA SER A 95 4.57 -11.84 8.21
C SER A 95 5.37 -10.72 8.86
N LEU A 96 6.28 -10.09 8.11
CA LEU A 96 7.13 -8.98 8.55
C LEU A 96 7.67 -8.24 7.31
N LEU A 97 7.66 -6.92 7.35
CA LEU A 97 8.42 -6.07 6.44
C LEU A 97 9.66 -5.56 7.18
N ILE A 98 10.85 -5.78 6.62
CA ILE A 98 12.11 -5.28 7.18
C ILE A 98 12.60 -4.17 6.24
N LEU A 99 12.67 -2.93 6.75
CA LEU A 99 13.26 -1.78 6.07
C LEU A 99 14.69 -1.57 6.57
N LEU A 100 15.65 -1.95 5.72
CA LEU A 100 17.06 -1.72 5.99
C LEU A 100 17.46 -0.29 5.62
N THR A 101 18.15 0.40 6.53
CA THR A 101 18.54 1.79 6.34
C THR A 101 19.94 2.05 6.92
N ASP A 102 20.47 3.25 6.76
CA ASP A 102 21.75 3.70 7.31
C ASP A 102 21.70 4.05 8.81
N ILE A 103 20.52 4.05 9.41
CA ILE A 103 20.28 4.29 10.84
C ILE A 103 19.67 3.07 11.51
N ASP A 104 19.80 2.99 12.84
CA ASP A 104 19.38 1.84 13.63
C ASP A 104 17.91 1.88 14.11
N GLY A 105 17.12 2.83 13.59
CA GLY A 105 15.70 2.96 13.90
C GLY A 105 15.23 4.40 14.01
N LEU A 106 14.07 4.60 14.62
CA LEU A 106 13.45 5.90 14.84
C LEU A 106 13.86 6.49 16.18
N TYR A 107 14.01 7.80 16.23
CA TYR A 107 14.33 8.57 17.42
C TYR A 107 13.29 9.64 17.69
N THR A 108 13.18 10.09 18.93
CA THR A 108 12.28 11.18 19.36
C THR A 108 12.65 12.54 18.73
N ALA A 109 13.90 12.71 18.30
CA ALA A 109 14.45 13.85 17.58
C ALA A 109 15.67 13.39 16.78
N ASN A 110 16.25 14.27 15.95
CA ASN A 110 17.46 13.91 15.21
C ASN A 110 18.67 13.72 16.14
N PRO A 111 19.21 12.49 16.30
CA PRO A 111 20.30 12.22 17.23
C PRO A 111 21.62 12.90 16.86
N LYS A 112 21.76 13.40 15.61
CA LYS A 112 22.95 14.17 15.18
C LYS A 112 22.92 15.62 15.66
N SER A 113 21.75 16.18 15.95
CA SER A 113 21.55 17.57 16.35
C SER A 113 21.01 17.75 17.77
N ASP A 114 20.36 16.74 18.34
CA ASP A 114 19.78 16.77 19.67
C ASP A 114 20.38 15.65 20.54
N PRO A 115 21.21 15.96 21.54
CA PRO A 115 21.81 14.98 22.44
C PRO A 115 20.78 14.30 23.37
N ASN A 116 19.55 14.84 23.47
CA ASN A 116 18.46 14.23 24.24
C ASN A 116 17.59 13.28 23.40
N ALA A 117 17.90 13.10 22.12
CA ALA A 117 17.19 12.19 21.27
C ALA A 117 17.28 10.76 21.83
N ARG A 118 16.12 10.12 21.99
CA ARG A 118 16.01 8.74 22.49
C ARG A 118 15.53 7.84 21.39
N HIS A 119 16.13 6.65 21.30
CA HIS A 119 15.66 5.60 20.39
C HIS A 119 14.25 5.14 20.78
N ILE A 120 13.42 4.86 19.78
CA ILE A 120 12.06 4.35 19.97
C ILE A 120 12.06 2.88 19.54
N ASP A 121 11.90 1.98 20.51
CA ASP A 121 11.98 0.54 20.24
C ASP A 121 10.70 0.01 19.60
N VAL A 122 9.52 0.51 20.02
CA VAL A 122 8.21 0.05 19.55
C VAL A 122 7.29 1.23 19.29
N VAL A 123 6.61 1.19 18.16
CA VAL A 123 5.56 2.14 17.76
C VAL A 123 4.26 1.35 17.55
N ASN A 124 3.27 1.61 18.38
CA ASN A 124 1.95 0.98 18.25
C ASN A 124 1.02 1.74 17.30
N GLU A 125 1.24 3.05 17.17
CA GLU A 125 0.46 3.92 16.32
C GLU A 125 1.35 5.01 15.71
N ILE A 126 1.25 5.22 14.40
CA ILE A 126 1.98 6.26 13.69
C ILE A 126 1.12 7.53 13.72
N THR A 127 1.41 8.41 14.70
CA THR A 127 0.66 9.65 14.86
C THR A 127 1.20 10.77 13.95
N PRO A 128 0.40 11.83 13.69
CA PRO A 128 0.87 13.00 12.95
C PRO A 128 2.09 13.66 13.60
N GLU A 129 2.17 13.68 14.95
CA GLU A 129 3.29 14.24 15.71
C GLU A 129 4.57 13.44 15.47
N LEU A 130 4.48 12.10 15.44
CA LEU A 130 5.60 11.21 15.14
C LEU A 130 6.12 11.46 13.71
N THR A 131 5.19 11.62 12.75
CA THR A 131 5.52 11.90 11.36
C THR A 131 6.18 13.28 11.21
N ALA A 132 5.69 14.30 11.91
CA ALA A 132 6.26 15.65 11.91
C ALA A 132 7.66 15.66 12.53
N ALA A 133 7.90 14.96 13.63
CA ALA A 133 9.21 14.83 14.27
C ALA A 133 10.24 14.16 13.34
N ALA A 134 9.85 13.19 12.56
CA ALA A 134 10.69 12.51 11.57
C ALA A 134 10.98 13.39 10.34
N GLY A 135 10.07 14.29 9.95
CA GLY A 135 10.22 15.21 8.80
C GLY A 135 11.25 16.31 9.02
N GLY A 136 11.53 16.71 10.28
CA GLY A 136 12.55 17.70 10.64
C GLY A 136 13.99 17.20 10.52
N ALA A 137 14.24 15.94 10.30
CA ALA A 137 15.54 15.29 10.25
C ALA A 137 16.14 15.15 8.83
N GLY A 138 15.61 15.88 7.83
CA GLY A 138 15.98 15.72 6.42
C GLY A 138 17.44 16.01 6.10
N SER A 139 18.18 14.98 5.71
CA SER A 139 19.45 15.11 4.98
C SER A 139 19.14 15.55 3.54
N GLY A 140 19.74 16.64 3.10
CA GLY A 140 19.45 17.34 1.82
C GLY A 140 19.79 16.61 0.51
N ASN A 141 20.06 15.31 0.49
CA ASN A 141 20.50 14.60 -0.71
C ASN A 141 19.88 13.20 -0.93
N GLY A 142 18.87 12.79 -0.20
CA GLY A 142 18.23 11.47 -0.40
C GLY A 142 16.74 11.59 -0.69
N THR A 143 16.27 10.97 -1.76
CA THR A 143 14.84 10.85 -2.11
C THR A 143 14.06 9.92 -1.17
N GLY A 144 14.74 9.23 -0.25
CA GLY A 144 14.18 8.28 0.73
C GLY A 144 14.54 8.67 2.16
N GLY A 145 13.87 9.65 2.75
CA GLY A 145 14.06 10.05 4.15
C GLY A 145 13.26 9.21 5.14
N MET A 146 13.37 9.51 6.46
CA MET A 146 12.56 8.85 7.48
C MET A 146 11.06 8.98 7.23
N THR A 147 10.61 10.09 6.61
CA THR A 147 9.21 10.34 6.24
C THR A 147 8.67 9.29 5.26
N THR A 148 9.48 8.87 4.25
CA THR A 148 9.06 7.83 3.31
C THR A 148 8.97 6.47 3.99
N LYS A 149 9.90 6.16 4.90
CA LYS A 149 9.87 4.93 5.71
C LYS A 149 8.66 4.88 6.65
N LEU A 150 8.30 6.00 7.27
CA LEU A 150 7.08 6.07 8.08
C LEU A 150 5.81 5.93 7.24
N SER A 151 5.78 6.51 6.04
CA SER A 151 4.66 6.33 5.11
C SER A 151 4.53 4.87 4.68
N ALA A 152 5.65 4.21 4.37
CA ALA A 152 5.68 2.79 4.04
C ALA A 152 5.26 1.92 5.24
N ALA A 153 5.75 2.23 6.45
CA ALA A 153 5.35 1.55 7.68
C ALA A 153 3.85 1.72 7.96
N SER A 154 3.30 2.92 7.77
CA SER A 154 1.86 3.19 7.92
C SER A 154 1.03 2.34 6.95
N LEU A 155 1.42 2.29 5.68
CA LEU A 155 0.73 1.47 4.69
C LEU A 155 0.75 -0.02 5.07
N ALA A 156 1.92 -0.55 5.42
CA ALA A 156 2.07 -1.97 5.77
C ALA A 156 1.32 -2.34 7.05
N THR A 157 1.43 -1.54 8.13
CA THR A 157 0.77 -1.84 9.41
C THR A 157 -0.76 -1.76 9.31
N ARG A 158 -1.30 -0.81 8.55
CA ARG A 158 -2.74 -0.73 8.24
C ARG A 158 -3.22 -1.93 7.42
N ALA A 159 -2.35 -2.51 6.60
CA ALA A 159 -2.62 -3.73 5.84
C ALA A 159 -2.45 -5.01 6.68
N GLY A 160 -2.13 -4.91 7.97
CA GLY A 160 -1.94 -6.05 8.87
C GLY A 160 -0.52 -6.63 8.85
N VAL A 161 0.46 -5.94 8.27
CA VAL A 161 1.86 -6.38 8.20
C VAL A 161 2.71 -5.57 9.18
N PRO A 162 3.31 -6.18 10.21
CA PRO A 162 4.24 -5.48 11.09
C PRO A 162 5.51 -5.08 10.34
N VAL A 163 6.16 -4.01 10.81
CA VAL A 163 7.36 -3.47 10.16
C VAL A 163 8.50 -3.35 11.16
N LEU A 164 9.71 -3.66 10.74
CA LEU A 164 10.94 -3.37 11.47
C LEU A 164 11.81 -2.44 10.63
N ILE A 165 12.17 -1.28 11.17
CA ILE A 165 13.20 -0.41 10.60
C ILE A 165 14.50 -0.65 11.38
N CYS A 166 15.57 -1.05 10.68
CA CYS A 166 16.84 -1.37 11.33
C CYS A 166 18.05 -1.07 10.42
N SER A 167 19.24 -1.06 11.01
CA SER A 167 20.46 -0.74 10.28
C SER A 167 20.86 -1.84 9.29
N SER A 168 21.27 -1.41 8.10
CA SER A 168 21.89 -2.27 7.09
C SER A 168 23.38 -2.52 7.35
N ALA A 169 24.03 -1.72 8.22
CA ALA A 169 25.46 -1.81 8.51
C ALA A 169 25.80 -2.91 9.52
N GLU A 170 24.82 -3.40 10.27
CA GLU A 170 25.04 -4.48 11.22
C GLU A 170 25.09 -5.84 10.54
N GLU A 171 26.13 -6.60 10.81
CA GLU A 171 26.31 -7.94 10.26
C GLU A 171 25.17 -8.88 10.71
N ASN A 172 24.68 -9.70 9.78
CA ASN A 172 23.59 -10.66 10.01
C ASN A 172 22.27 -10.03 10.51
N ASN A 173 22.06 -8.72 10.30
CA ASN A 173 20.91 -8.03 10.88
C ASN A 173 19.57 -8.53 10.34
N ILE A 174 19.49 -8.98 9.08
CA ILE A 174 18.27 -9.63 8.53
C ILE A 174 17.94 -10.91 9.32
N VAL A 175 18.94 -11.74 9.60
CA VAL A 175 18.75 -12.98 10.37
C VAL A 175 18.31 -12.66 11.80
N ARG A 176 18.92 -11.64 12.41
CA ARG A 176 18.55 -11.15 13.75
C ARG A 176 17.13 -10.58 13.78
N ALA A 177 16.73 -9.86 12.72
CA ALA A 177 15.38 -9.33 12.55
C ALA A 177 14.33 -10.44 12.51
N VAL A 178 14.55 -11.49 11.72
CA VAL A 178 13.67 -12.66 11.66
C VAL A 178 13.59 -13.40 13.00
N LYS A 179 14.68 -13.42 13.77
CA LYS A 179 14.75 -14.01 15.12
C LYS A 179 14.20 -13.10 16.24
N GLY A 180 13.79 -11.86 15.91
CA GLY A 180 13.33 -10.88 16.89
C GLY A 180 14.43 -10.34 17.82
N THR A 181 15.70 -10.38 17.38
CA THR A 181 16.88 -9.94 18.17
C THR A 181 17.64 -8.78 17.53
N ALA A 182 17.19 -8.26 16.40
CA ALA A 182 17.78 -7.06 15.78
C ALA A 182 17.43 -5.81 16.60
N LYS A 183 18.41 -4.89 16.71
CA LYS A 183 18.14 -3.54 17.18
C LYS A 183 17.43 -2.76 16.07
N GLY A 184 16.38 -2.05 16.42
CA GLY A 184 15.58 -1.28 15.45
C GLY A 184 14.30 -0.77 16.07
N THR A 185 13.48 -0.12 15.26
CA THR A 185 12.14 0.28 15.66
C THR A 185 11.10 -0.68 15.06
N TYR A 186 10.35 -1.34 15.91
CA TYR A 186 9.28 -2.24 15.53
C TYR A 186 7.93 -1.53 15.53
N PHE A 187 7.21 -1.60 14.44
CA PHE A 187 5.85 -1.06 14.27
C PHE A 187 4.86 -2.21 14.32
N THR A 188 3.93 -2.16 15.26
CA THR A 188 2.90 -3.20 15.40
C THR A 188 1.87 -3.09 14.28
N ALA A 189 1.37 -4.23 13.81
CA ALA A 189 0.27 -4.21 12.85
C ALA A 189 -1.01 -3.70 13.54
N SER A 190 -1.64 -2.69 12.96
CA SER A 190 -2.89 -2.10 13.44
C SER A 190 -4.12 -2.63 12.71
N GLY A 191 -3.93 -3.12 11.47
CA GLY A 191 -5.00 -3.62 10.62
C GLY A 191 -5.29 -5.11 10.84
N HIS A 192 -6.50 -5.51 10.44
CA HIS A 192 -6.86 -6.92 10.34
C HIS A 192 -6.49 -7.43 8.95
N ASN A 193 -6.17 -8.73 8.84
CA ASN A 193 -5.97 -9.38 7.54
C ASN A 193 -7.22 -9.26 6.68
N MET A 194 -7.25 -8.27 5.80
CA MET A 194 -8.33 -8.07 4.84
C MET A 194 -8.20 -9.09 3.71
N LYS A 195 -9.34 -9.50 3.13
CA LYS A 195 -9.32 -10.27 1.87
C LYS A 195 -8.56 -9.44 0.81
N THR A 196 -7.68 -10.07 0.05
CA THR A 196 -6.83 -9.43 -0.99
C THR A 196 -7.58 -8.44 -1.88
N ARG A 197 -8.86 -8.72 -2.22
CA ARG A 197 -9.69 -7.82 -3.02
C ARG A 197 -10.05 -6.52 -2.28
N LEU A 198 -10.41 -6.61 -1.02
CA LEU A 198 -10.73 -5.45 -0.19
C LEU A 198 -9.48 -4.61 0.06
N GLN A 199 -8.36 -5.27 0.32
CA GLN A 199 -7.06 -4.63 0.48
C GLN A 199 -6.64 -3.87 -0.78
N TRP A 200 -6.78 -4.48 -1.98
CA TRP A 200 -6.54 -3.79 -3.24
C TRP A 200 -7.44 -2.55 -3.37
N MET A 201 -8.71 -2.67 -3.06
CA MET A 201 -9.66 -1.57 -3.11
C MET A 201 -9.31 -0.46 -2.10
N ALA A 202 -8.91 -0.83 -0.87
CA ALA A 202 -8.55 0.13 0.17
C ALA A 202 -7.34 0.99 -0.21
N PHE A 203 -6.27 0.34 -0.65
CA PHE A 203 -4.96 0.98 -0.73
C PHE A 203 -4.54 1.39 -2.14
N TYR A 204 -5.08 0.75 -3.19
CA TYR A 204 -4.54 0.94 -4.54
C TYR A 204 -5.55 1.40 -5.57
N ALA A 205 -6.82 1.00 -5.47
CA ALA A 205 -7.79 1.29 -6.48
C ALA A 205 -8.13 2.79 -6.55
N PRO A 206 -7.92 3.44 -7.71
CA PRO A 206 -8.43 4.78 -7.91
C PRO A 206 -9.97 4.75 -7.94
N SER A 207 -10.60 5.85 -7.51
CA SER A 207 -12.04 6.01 -7.65
C SER A 207 -12.38 6.49 -9.06
N ALA A 208 -13.25 5.76 -9.74
CA ALA A 208 -13.75 6.13 -11.07
C ALA A 208 -14.93 7.15 -11.01
N GLY A 209 -15.48 7.36 -9.81
CA GLY A 209 -16.58 8.30 -9.60
C GLY A 209 -17.04 8.36 -8.15
N ASN A 210 -18.01 9.22 -7.90
CA ASN A 210 -18.55 9.48 -6.57
C ASN A 210 -20.05 9.15 -6.53
N LEU A 211 -20.49 8.52 -5.45
CA LEU A 211 -21.89 8.34 -5.11
C LEU A 211 -22.21 9.19 -3.89
N TYR A 212 -23.29 9.94 -3.95
CA TYR A 212 -23.81 10.67 -2.80
C TYR A 212 -25.05 9.97 -2.30
N VAL A 213 -25.10 9.67 -1.01
CA VAL A 213 -26.16 8.89 -0.38
C VAL A 213 -26.96 9.71 0.61
N ASP A 214 -28.22 9.33 0.84
CA ASP A 214 -29.06 9.93 1.88
C ASP A 214 -28.61 9.45 3.28
N GLU A 215 -29.24 10.03 4.32
CA GLU A 215 -28.89 9.74 5.72
C GLU A 215 -29.16 8.27 6.10
N GLY A 216 -30.25 7.70 5.62
CA GLY A 216 -30.59 6.30 5.90
C GLY A 216 -29.62 5.31 5.27
N ALA A 217 -29.17 5.58 4.04
CA ALA A 217 -28.16 4.76 3.38
C ALA A 217 -26.78 4.96 4.01
N ALA A 218 -26.42 6.18 4.44
CA ALA A 218 -25.17 6.46 5.14
C ALA A 218 -25.10 5.67 6.46
N GLU A 219 -26.16 5.68 7.26
CA GLU A 219 -26.24 4.91 8.51
C GLU A 219 -26.19 3.39 8.23
N ALA A 220 -26.90 2.92 7.20
CA ALA A 220 -26.90 1.51 6.81
C ALA A 220 -25.50 1.01 6.43
N LEU A 221 -24.73 1.82 5.72
CA LEU A 221 -23.36 1.50 5.34
C LEU A 221 -22.38 1.58 6.52
N ALA A 222 -22.37 2.72 7.23
CA ALA A 222 -21.34 3.01 8.23
C ALA A 222 -21.56 2.24 9.55
N VAL A 223 -22.82 2.11 9.99
CA VAL A 223 -23.15 1.54 11.31
C VAL A 223 -23.68 0.11 11.20
N GLN A 224 -24.56 -0.15 10.24
CA GLN A 224 -25.27 -1.44 10.17
C GLN A 224 -24.57 -2.47 9.27
N ALA A 225 -23.45 -2.12 8.64
CA ALA A 225 -22.70 -2.96 7.71
C ALA A 225 -23.58 -3.63 6.63
N LYS A 226 -24.54 -2.88 6.08
CA LYS A 226 -25.46 -3.34 5.03
C LYS A 226 -24.96 -2.96 3.65
N SER A 227 -25.50 -3.61 2.62
CA SER A 227 -25.28 -3.25 1.22
C SER A 227 -25.94 -1.92 0.87
N LEU A 228 -25.35 -1.16 -0.06
CA LEU A 228 -25.95 0.05 -0.60
C LEU A 228 -26.96 -0.32 -1.69
N LEU A 229 -28.20 0.07 -1.50
CA LEU A 229 -29.26 -0.07 -2.49
C LEU A 229 -29.34 1.17 -3.39
N PRO A 230 -29.73 1.05 -4.67
CA PRO A 230 -29.89 2.19 -5.58
C PRO A 230 -30.77 3.31 -5.03
N LYS A 231 -31.86 2.97 -4.35
CA LYS A 231 -32.81 3.93 -3.76
C LYS A 231 -32.20 4.88 -2.72
N GLY A 232 -31.08 4.50 -2.09
CA GLY A 232 -30.37 5.36 -1.13
C GLY A 232 -29.36 6.31 -1.77
N ILE A 233 -29.20 6.22 -3.11
CA ILE A 233 -28.27 7.07 -3.86
C ILE A 233 -29.06 8.27 -4.40
N VAL A 234 -28.58 9.48 -4.10
CA VAL A 234 -29.24 10.72 -4.46
C VAL A 234 -28.54 11.49 -5.60
N ALA A 235 -27.25 11.24 -5.81
CA ALA A 235 -26.50 11.81 -6.93
C ALA A 235 -25.30 10.90 -7.28
N VAL A 236 -24.84 10.99 -8.52
CA VAL A 236 -23.68 10.26 -9.04
C VAL A 236 -22.81 11.18 -9.89
N GLU A 237 -21.49 11.07 -9.76
CA GLU A 237 -20.48 11.82 -10.52
C GLU A 237 -19.40 10.89 -11.06
N GLY A 238 -18.66 11.34 -12.08
CA GLY A 238 -17.59 10.56 -12.72
C GLY A 238 -18.13 9.68 -13.84
N ASP A 239 -17.26 8.90 -14.46
CA ASP A 239 -17.59 7.96 -15.54
C ASP A 239 -17.13 6.56 -15.14
N PHE A 240 -18.02 5.80 -14.52
CA PHE A 240 -17.75 4.47 -14.01
C PHE A 240 -18.59 3.41 -14.68
N LYS A 241 -18.06 2.21 -14.73
CA LYS A 241 -18.69 1.00 -15.22
C LYS A 241 -18.88 -0.03 -14.10
N LYS A 242 -19.73 -1.00 -14.33
CA LYS A 242 -19.87 -2.15 -13.44
C LYS A 242 -18.53 -2.81 -13.18
N GLY A 243 -18.18 -2.95 -11.90
CA GLY A 243 -16.92 -3.51 -11.44
C GLY A 243 -15.85 -2.49 -11.07
N ASP A 244 -16.08 -1.20 -11.40
CA ASP A 244 -15.19 -0.12 -10.97
C ASP A 244 -15.36 0.21 -9.50
N VAL A 245 -14.34 0.84 -8.92
CA VAL A 245 -14.38 1.35 -7.55
C VAL A 245 -14.90 2.79 -7.58
N VAL A 246 -15.85 3.08 -6.70
CA VAL A 246 -16.42 4.41 -6.50
C VAL A 246 -16.31 4.83 -5.05
N SER A 247 -16.12 6.12 -4.82
CA SER A 247 -16.17 6.73 -3.49
C SER A 247 -17.60 7.06 -3.10
N VAL A 248 -17.92 6.93 -1.83
CA VAL A 248 -19.26 7.21 -1.32
C VAL A 248 -19.19 8.32 -0.28
N PHE A 249 -20.06 9.30 -0.44
CA PHE A 249 -20.15 10.49 0.40
C PHE A 249 -21.58 10.67 0.94
N ARG A 250 -21.68 11.20 2.15
CA ARG A 250 -22.95 11.65 2.71
C ARG A 250 -23.42 12.91 2.01
N ARG A 251 -24.69 12.97 1.56
CA ARG A 251 -25.27 14.19 0.99
C ARG A 251 -25.31 15.29 2.03
N GLY A 252 -24.94 16.49 1.63
CA GLY A 252 -25.01 17.72 2.46
C GLY A 252 -23.74 18.02 3.22
N SER A 253 -23.17 17.08 3.96
CA SER A 253 -21.90 17.29 4.68
C SER A 253 -20.66 17.02 3.81
N HIS A 254 -20.82 16.33 2.69
CA HIS A 254 -19.71 15.81 1.86
C HIS A 254 -18.74 14.92 2.66
N GLU A 255 -19.19 14.37 3.78
CA GLU A 255 -18.42 13.42 4.59
C GLU A 255 -18.10 12.17 3.75
N TYR A 256 -16.83 11.83 3.67
CA TYR A 256 -16.39 10.59 3.02
C TYR A 256 -16.75 9.39 3.90
N LEU A 257 -17.57 8.48 3.37
CA LEU A 257 -18.02 7.29 4.08
C LEU A 257 -17.18 6.05 3.77
N GLY A 258 -16.49 6.04 2.63
CA GLY A 258 -15.71 4.91 2.18
C GLY A 258 -15.77 4.70 0.68
N LYS A 259 -15.37 3.53 0.22
CA LYS A 259 -15.41 3.16 -1.21
C LYS A 259 -15.85 1.71 -1.41
N GLY A 260 -16.38 1.43 -2.61
CA GLY A 260 -16.88 0.11 -2.93
C GLY A 260 -16.90 -0.17 -4.42
N ILE A 261 -17.04 -1.46 -4.75
CA ILE A 261 -17.17 -1.91 -6.15
C ILE A 261 -18.64 -1.79 -6.54
N VAL A 262 -18.91 -0.96 -7.57
CA VAL A 262 -20.25 -0.73 -8.07
C VAL A 262 -20.73 -1.87 -8.99
N ASN A 263 -22.03 -2.22 -8.89
CA ASN A 263 -22.64 -3.30 -9.67
C ASN A 263 -23.34 -2.82 -10.96
N TYR A 264 -23.28 -1.54 -11.25
CA TYR A 264 -23.96 -0.90 -12.38
C TYR A 264 -23.03 0.04 -13.12
N ASP A 265 -23.27 0.21 -14.43
CA ASP A 265 -22.75 1.34 -15.16
C ASP A 265 -23.45 2.62 -14.70
N ARG A 266 -22.77 3.78 -14.79
CA ARG A 266 -23.35 5.06 -14.37
C ARG A 266 -24.73 5.35 -14.97
N PRO A 267 -24.96 5.22 -16.30
CA PRO A 267 -26.28 5.53 -16.88
C PRO A 267 -27.41 4.66 -16.35
N ASP A 268 -27.11 3.38 -16.06
CA ASP A 268 -28.11 2.46 -15.55
C ASP A 268 -28.43 2.74 -14.08
N LEU A 269 -27.40 3.06 -13.27
CA LEU A 269 -27.61 3.46 -11.89
C LEU A 269 -28.45 4.75 -11.80
N GLN A 270 -28.21 5.74 -12.66
CA GLN A 270 -28.98 6.98 -12.70
C GLN A 270 -30.47 6.79 -12.98
N LYS A 271 -30.84 5.77 -13.78
CA LYS A 271 -32.26 5.46 -14.08
C LYS A 271 -32.98 4.90 -12.86
N ILE A 272 -32.31 4.03 -12.09
CA ILE A 272 -32.94 3.25 -11.01
C ILE A 272 -32.76 3.83 -9.59
N MET A 273 -31.92 4.84 -9.41
CA MET A 273 -31.60 5.37 -8.07
C MET A 273 -32.79 5.99 -7.34
N ASN A 274 -33.83 6.41 -8.08
CA ASN A 274 -35.07 6.97 -7.50
C ASN A 274 -36.26 6.00 -7.55
N GLU A 275 -36.04 4.75 -7.96
CA GLU A 275 -37.12 3.78 -8.07
C GLU A 275 -37.31 3.03 -6.76
N SER A 276 -38.59 2.84 -6.37
CA SER A 276 -38.96 2.09 -5.16
C SER A 276 -38.92 0.57 -5.34
N THR A 277 -38.61 0.11 -6.55
CA THR A 277 -38.54 -1.32 -6.90
C THR A 277 -37.29 -1.98 -6.30
N SER A 278 -37.40 -3.29 -5.99
CA SER A 278 -36.28 -4.07 -5.49
C SER A 278 -35.28 -4.36 -6.60
N HIS A 279 -34.20 -3.60 -6.64
CA HIS A 279 -33.05 -3.83 -7.52
C HIS A 279 -31.94 -4.55 -6.76
N THR A 280 -30.99 -5.14 -7.51
CA THR A 280 -29.74 -5.65 -6.95
C THR A 280 -28.98 -4.49 -6.27
N GLU A 281 -28.20 -4.80 -5.24
CA GLU A 281 -27.42 -3.78 -4.53
C GLU A 281 -26.51 -3.00 -5.48
N ALA A 282 -26.44 -1.69 -5.30
CA ALA A 282 -25.49 -0.84 -6.03
C ALA A 282 -24.03 -1.16 -5.59
N ILE A 283 -23.84 -1.38 -4.29
CA ILE A 283 -22.58 -1.90 -3.72
C ILE A 283 -22.95 -2.98 -2.70
N ASN A 284 -22.43 -4.19 -2.91
CA ASN A 284 -22.59 -5.27 -1.95
C ASN A 284 -21.68 -5.03 -0.73
N ARG A 285 -22.17 -5.37 0.48
CA ARG A 285 -21.39 -5.22 1.73
C ARG A 285 -20.02 -5.89 1.69
N ASP A 286 -19.88 -7.03 1.01
CA ASP A 286 -18.60 -7.74 0.88
C ASP A 286 -17.63 -7.05 -0.09
N ASN A 287 -18.08 -6.00 -0.77
CA ASN A 287 -17.34 -5.15 -1.70
C ASN A 287 -17.27 -3.70 -1.21
N TRP A 288 -17.41 -3.48 0.08
CA TRP A 288 -17.42 -2.16 0.71
C TRP A 288 -16.28 -2.06 1.74
N ILE A 289 -15.64 -0.90 1.80
CA ILE A 289 -14.70 -0.50 2.85
C ILE A 289 -15.14 0.87 3.35
N GLY A 290 -15.45 0.96 4.64
CA GLY A 290 -15.72 2.23 5.31
C GLY A 290 -14.49 3.10 5.44
N ALA A 291 -14.70 4.41 5.58
CA ALA A 291 -13.67 5.35 6.04
C ALA A 291 -13.22 4.95 7.46
N GLU A 292 -11.92 5.09 7.74
CA GLU A 292 -11.35 4.95 9.09
C GLU A 292 -11.55 6.23 9.90
#